data_fd69ebdb4300bf56812fef74f29eddb8
#
_entry.id   fd69ebdb4300bf56812fef74f29eddb8
#
_cell.length_a   1.000
_cell.length_b   1.000
_cell.length_c   1.000
_cell.angle_alpha   90.00
_cell.angle_beta   90.00
_cell.angle_gamma   90.00
#
_symmetry.space_group_name_H-M   'P 1'
#
loop_
_entity.id
_entity.type
_entity.pdbx_description
1 polymer ?
#
loop_
_entity_poly.entity_id
_entity_poly.type
_entity_poly.pdbx_seq_one_letter_code
_entity_poly.pdbx_strand_id
1 'polypeptide(L)'
;MNPLDAKDIVATLGTIGVIATLFIETGLLVGLFLPGDSLLFVAGIAASGTAQEVFGNQLSYTQLLIWAPIAATIGSQCGHWLGAKYGRPFFDRPNSRFFNQDRVAQTEHWLMKYGLGKALILSHFIPFVRTLINPLCGIIGVSARRFFIWNLVGSYIWTVGLISAGYLLGERLKGSVD
;
A
#
# COMPACT_ATOMS: atom_id res chain seq x y z
N MET A 1 -10.14 16.06 -14.28
CA MET A 1 -9.93 14.81 -13.52
C MET A 1 -8.45 14.49 -13.57
N ASN A 2 -7.79 14.57 -12.43
CA ASN A 2 -6.37 14.19 -12.34
C ASN A 2 -6.30 12.74 -11.84
N PRO A 3 -5.85 11.76 -12.64
CA PRO A 3 -5.83 10.36 -12.26
C PRO A 3 -4.88 10.02 -11.10
N LEU A 4 -4.09 11.00 -10.65
CA LEU A 4 -3.19 10.90 -9.51
C LEU A 4 -3.73 11.62 -8.27
N ASP A 5 -4.92 12.21 -8.32
CA ASP A 5 -5.55 12.86 -7.17
C ASP A 5 -6.45 11.87 -6.43
N ALA A 6 -6.15 11.65 -5.14
CA ALA A 6 -6.90 10.74 -4.29
C ALA A 6 -8.40 11.10 -4.20
N LYS A 7 -8.74 12.41 -4.21
CA LYS A 7 -10.14 12.86 -4.17
C LYS A 7 -10.88 12.50 -5.44
N ASP A 8 -10.25 12.70 -6.60
CA ASP A 8 -10.85 12.37 -7.89
C ASP A 8 -11.07 10.86 -8.04
N ILE A 9 -10.13 10.03 -7.58
CA ILE A 9 -10.27 8.58 -7.56
C ILE A 9 -11.46 8.16 -6.70
N VAL A 10 -11.54 8.68 -5.48
CA VAL A 10 -12.62 8.35 -4.54
C VAL A 10 -13.98 8.81 -5.07
N ALA A 11 -14.08 10.03 -5.56
CA ALA A 11 -15.36 10.59 -6.04
C ALA A 11 -15.88 9.91 -7.31
N THR A 12 -14.99 9.49 -8.22
CA THR A 12 -15.38 8.96 -9.52
C THR A 12 -15.50 7.44 -9.54
N LEU A 13 -14.54 6.74 -8.92
CA LEU A 13 -14.42 5.28 -8.98
C LEU A 13 -14.86 4.60 -7.68
N GLY A 14 -15.06 5.35 -6.61
CA GLY A 14 -15.52 4.85 -5.32
C GLY A 14 -14.60 3.77 -4.74
N THR A 15 -15.19 2.81 -4.04
CA THR A 15 -14.45 1.71 -3.39
C THR A 15 -13.62 0.88 -4.37
N ILE A 16 -14.11 0.66 -5.60
CA ILE A 16 -13.38 -0.11 -6.62
C ILE A 16 -12.10 0.61 -7.03
N GLY A 17 -12.17 1.93 -7.19
CA GLY A 17 -10.99 2.75 -7.51
C GLY A 17 -9.92 2.67 -6.41
N VAL A 18 -10.33 2.73 -5.15
CA VAL A 18 -9.42 2.58 -4.00
C VAL A 18 -8.72 1.20 -4.04
N ILE A 19 -9.50 0.13 -4.20
CA ILE A 19 -8.99 -1.25 -4.24
C ILE A 19 -8.02 -1.46 -5.40
N ALA A 20 -8.40 -1.03 -6.61
CA ALA A 20 -7.57 -1.17 -7.81
C ALA A 20 -6.26 -0.38 -7.69
N THR A 21 -6.33 0.86 -7.20
CA THR A 21 -5.15 1.70 -7.00
C THR A 21 -4.19 1.09 -5.97
N LEU A 22 -4.70 0.58 -4.84
CA LEU A 22 -3.87 -0.09 -3.83
C LEU A 22 -3.20 -1.35 -4.38
N PHE A 23 -3.93 -2.16 -5.13
CA PHE A 23 -3.36 -3.34 -5.78
C PHE A 23 -2.21 -2.99 -6.73
N ILE A 24 -2.41 -1.98 -7.58
CA ILE A 24 -1.41 -1.51 -8.54
C ILE A 24 -0.20 -0.92 -7.81
N GLU A 25 -0.44 -0.08 -6.79
CA GLU A 25 0.61 0.55 -6.02
C GLU A 25 1.50 -0.45 -5.29
N THR A 26 0.90 -1.44 -4.63
CA THR A 26 1.65 -2.42 -3.85
C THR A 26 2.26 -3.53 -4.70
N GLY A 27 1.65 -3.83 -5.86
CA GLY A 27 2.05 -4.95 -6.72
C GLY A 27 3.01 -4.58 -7.84
N LEU A 28 2.86 -3.38 -8.37
CA LEU A 28 3.64 -2.91 -9.50
C LEU A 28 4.59 -1.79 -9.04
N LEU A 29 5.82 -1.83 -9.52
CA LEU A 29 6.83 -0.81 -9.20
C LEU A 29 6.44 0.60 -9.71
N VAL A 30 5.48 0.68 -10.63
CA VAL A 30 4.84 1.93 -11.08
C VAL A 30 4.09 2.63 -9.94
N GLY A 31 3.69 1.89 -8.92
CA GLY A 31 2.99 2.40 -7.73
C GLY A 31 3.77 3.40 -6.89
N LEU A 32 5.09 3.55 -7.09
CA LEU A 32 5.89 4.62 -6.46
C LEU A 32 5.34 6.03 -6.70
N PHE A 33 4.54 6.21 -7.75
CA PHE A 33 3.94 7.49 -8.12
C PHE A 33 2.47 7.62 -7.70
N LEU A 34 1.87 6.58 -7.14
CA LEU A 34 0.47 6.58 -6.72
C LEU A 34 0.34 7.02 -5.25
N PRO A 35 -0.67 7.83 -4.92
CA PRO A 35 -0.84 8.43 -3.61
C PRO A 35 -1.58 7.51 -2.61
N GLY A 36 -1.11 6.27 -2.37
CA GLY A 36 -1.84 5.26 -1.59
C GLY A 36 -2.14 5.65 -0.14
N ASP A 37 -1.18 6.27 0.55
CA ASP A 37 -1.41 6.73 1.93
C ASP A 37 -2.49 7.81 1.98
N SER A 38 -2.40 8.80 1.07
CA SER A 38 -3.41 9.83 0.92
C SER A 38 -4.75 9.26 0.48
N LEU A 39 -4.74 8.28 -0.42
CA LEU A 39 -5.94 7.61 -0.90
C LEU A 39 -6.68 6.88 0.21
N LEU A 40 -5.98 6.12 1.05
CA LEU A 40 -6.58 5.41 2.19
C LEU A 40 -7.17 6.39 3.21
N PHE A 41 -6.45 7.48 3.49
CA PHE A 41 -6.90 8.50 4.42
C PHE A 41 -8.15 9.23 3.89
N VAL A 42 -8.13 9.65 2.62
CA VAL A 42 -9.27 10.30 1.95
C VAL A 42 -10.46 9.35 1.83
N ALA A 43 -10.23 8.07 1.52
CA ALA A 43 -11.29 7.05 1.51
C ALA A 43 -11.92 6.86 2.90
N GLY A 44 -11.12 6.96 3.97
CA GLY A 44 -11.62 6.97 5.34
C GLY A 44 -12.56 8.15 5.61
N ILE A 45 -12.17 9.37 5.21
CA ILE A 45 -13.04 10.56 5.31
C ILE A 45 -14.30 10.36 4.47
N ALA A 46 -14.18 9.84 3.25
CA ALA A 46 -15.30 9.58 2.35
C ALA A 46 -16.26 8.48 2.86
N ALA A 47 -15.84 7.68 3.84
CA ALA A 47 -16.69 6.72 4.53
C ALA A 47 -17.39 7.30 5.76
N SER A 48 -17.03 8.50 6.20
CA SER A 48 -17.64 9.19 7.37
C SER A 48 -18.94 9.91 7.00
N GLY A 49 -19.65 10.39 8.01
CA GLY A 49 -20.90 11.14 7.84
C GLY A 49 -20.79 12.47 7.08
N THR A 50 -19.55 13.02 6.96
CA THR A 50 -19.27 14.27 6.21
C THR A 50 -19.10 14.02 4.70
N ALA A 51 -19.08 12.76 4.28
CA ALA A 51 -18.74 12.37 2.91
C ALA A 51 -19.71 12.89 1.85
N GLN A 52 -21.00 12.91 2.17
CA GLN A 52 -22.04 13.36 1.25
C GLN A 52 -21.83 14.82 0.82
N GLU A 53 -21.39 15.67 1.73
CA GLU A 53 -21.15 17.09 1.47
C GLU A 53 -19.87 17.34 0.67
N VAL A 54 -18.82 16.54 0.92
CA VAL A 54 -17.49 16.75 0.33
C VAL A 54 -17.29 16.00 -0.99
N PHE A 55 -17.82 14.77 -1.10
CA PHE A 55 -17.59 13.88 -2.24
C PHE A 55 -18.86 13.59 -3.06
N GLY A 56 -20.05 14.01 -2.60
CA GLY A 56 -21.33 13.68 -3.25
C GLY A 56 -21.70 12.20 -3.16
N ASN A 57 -20.87 11.37 -2.53
CA ASN A 57 -21.07 9.93 -2.37
C ASN A 57 -20.40 9.44 -1.08
N GLN A 58 -21.01 8.48 -0.41
CA GLN A 58 -20.47 7.88 0.82
C GLN A 58 -19.95 6.49 0.55
N LEU A 59 -18.67 6.23 0.91
CA LEU A 59 -18.10 4.91 0.84
C LEU A 59 -18.49 4.05 2.06
N SER A 60 -18.57 2.75 1.87
CA SER A 60 -18.79 1.84 2.98
C SER A 60 -17.51 1.60 3.77
N TYR A 61 -17.47 2.06 5.02
CA TYR A 61 -16.36 1.85 5.94
C TYR A 61 -16.01 0.36 6.08
N THR A 62 -17.03 -0.49 6.27
CA THR A 62 -16.84 -1.94 6.42
C THR A 62 -16.21 -2.57 5.18
N GLN A 63 -16.66 -2.16 3.98
CA GLN A 63 -16.08 -2.67 2.72
C GLN A 63 -14.61 -2.26 2.59
N LEU A 64 -14.27 -1.03 2.94
CA LEU A 64 -12.87 -0.56 2.91
C LEU A 64 -11.99 -1.35 3.88
N LEU A 65 -12.45 -1.61 5.11
CA LEU A 65 -11.70 -2.39 6.10
C LEU A 65 -11.44 -3.84 5.69
N ILE A 66 -12.30 -4.41 4.85
CA ILE A 66 -12.14 -5.79 4.36
C ILE A 66 -11.28 -5.81 3.09
N TRP A 67 -11.65 -5.02 2.09
CA TRP A 67 -11.07 -5.15 0.77
C TRP A 67 -9.73 -4.43 0.58
N ALA A 68 -9.48 -3.33 1.30
CA ALA A 68 -8.21 -2.62 1.17
C ALA A 68 -7.01 -3.45 1.66
N PRO A 69 -7.05 -4.11 2.84
CA PRO A 69 -5.96 -5.01 3.26
C PRO A 69 -5.77 -6.18 2.31
N ILE A 70 -6.86 -6.76 1.79
CA ILE A 70 -6.81 -7.87 0.84
C ILE A 70 -6.11 -7.43 -0.45
N ALA A 71 -6.52 -6.30 -1.04
CA ALA A 71 -5.93 -5.76 -2.25
C ALA A 71 -4.44 -5.46 -2.09
N ALA A 72 -4.05 -4.80 -0.98
CA ALA A 72 -2.67 -4.51 -0.67
C ALA A 72 -1.83 -5.78 -0.50
N THR A 73 -2.38 -6.79 0.18
CA THR A 73 -1.70 -8.08 0.39
C THR A 73 -1.49 -8.83 -0.91
N ILE A 74 -2.53 -8.93 -1.75
CA ILE A 74 -2.43 -9.62 -3.05
C ILE A 74 -1.49 -8.87 -3.98
N GLY A 75 -1.58 -7.54 -4.03
CA GLY A 75 -0.66 -6.71 -4.80
C GLY A 75 0.80 -6.96 -4.41
N SER A 76 1.11 -6.85 -3.12
CA SER A 76 2.46 -7.12 -2.60
C SER A 76 2.94 -8.54 -2.90
N GLN A 77 2.04 -9.53 -2.83
CA GLN A 77 2.37 -10.91 -3.19
C GLN A 77 2.69 -11.06 -4.68
N CYS A 78 1.97 -10.35 -5.55
CA CYS A 78 2.30 -10.26 -6.98
C CYS A 78 3.69 -9.61 -7.19
N GLY A 79 3.99 -8.52 -6.49
CA GLY A 79 5.30 -7.88 -6.51
C GLY A 79 6.42 -8.82 -6.09
N HIS A 80 6.22 -9.57 -5.01
CA HIS A 80 7.15 -10.62 -4.56
C HIS A 80 7.36 -11.70 -5.63
N TRP A 81 6.29 -12.21 -6.22
CA TRP A 81 6.37 -13.22 -7.27
C TRP A 81 7.09 -12.71 -8.53
N LEU A 82 6.79 -11.48 -8.95
CA LEU A 82 7.48 -10.84 -10.07
C LEU A 82 8.97 -10.67 -9.78
N GLY A 83 9.34 -10.29 -8.57
CA GLY A 83 10.72 -10.21 -8.11
C GLY A 83 11.43 -11.54 -8.14
N ALA A 84 10.80 -12.60 -7.63
CA ALA A 84 11.35 -13.95 -7.62
C ALA A 84 11.57 -14.51 -9.04
N LYS A 85 10.64 -14.22 -9.97
CA LYS A 85 10.69 -14.79 -11.32
C LYS A 85 11.53 -13.97 -12.29
N TYR A 86 11.47 -12.66 -12.23
CA TYR A 86 12.06 -11.76 -13.24
C TYR A 86 13.07 -10.77 -12.65
N GLY A 87 13.23 -10.71 -11.33
CA GLY A 87 13.97 -9.63 -10.68
C GLY A 87 15.47 -9.62 -10.94
N ARG A 88 16.14 -10.78 -11.00
CA ARG A 88 17.58 -10.84 -11.18
C ARG A 88 18.10 -10.05 -12.38
N PRO A 89 17.55 -10.20 -13.61
CA PRO A 89 18.03 -9.43 -14.76
C PRO A 89 17.83 -7.91 -14.65
N PHE A 90 16.86 -7.47 -13.85
CA PHE A 90 16.61 -6.04 -13.63
C PHE A 90 17.54 -5.43 -12.60
N PHE A 91 18.00 -6.20 -11.60
CA PHE A 91 18.86 -5.73 -10.53
C PHE A 91 20.36 -5.90 -10.81
N ASP A 92 20.72 -6.69 -11.81
CA ASP A 92 22.10 -6.85 -12.27
C ASP A 92 22.59 -5.69 -13.17
N ARG A 93 21.76 -4.67 -13.41
CA ARG A 93 22.12 -3.49 -14.21
C ARG A 93 22.93 -2.49 -13.39
N PRO A 94 24.23 -2.26 -13.69
CA PRO A 94 25.12 -1.43 -12.85
C PRO A 94 24.72 0.05 -12.77
N ASN A 95 23.88 0.55 -13.67
CA ASN A 95 23.51 1.97 -13.78
C ASN A 95 22.04 2.27 -13.42
N SER A 96 21.32 1.36 -12.79
CA SER A 96 19.94 1.61 -12.42
C SER A 96 19.85 2.36 -11.08
N ARG A 97 19.21 3.54 -11.09
CA ARG A 97 19.03 4.40 -9.92
C ARG A 97 18.15 3.77 -8.83
N PHE A 98 17.24 2.89 -9.22
CA PHE A 98 16.25 2.26 -8.34
C PHE A 98 16.46 0.75 -8.16
N PHE A 99 17.12 0.11 -9.12
CA PHE A 99 17.27 -1.35 -9.21
C PHE A 99 18.76 -1.69 -9.33
N ASN A 100 19.50 -1.67 -8.22
CA ASN A 100 20.91 -2.01 -8.16
C ASN A 100 21.19 -3.02 -7.05
N GLN A 101 22.36 -3.62 -7.10
CA GLN A 101 22.80 -4.63 -6.11
C GLN A 101 22.89 -4.07 -4.69
N ASP A 102 23.16 -2.76 -4.53
CA ASP A 102 23.20 -2.12 -3.21
C ASP A 102 21.84 -2.16 -2.51
N ARG A 103 20.73 -2.03 -3.25
CA ARG A 103 19.38 -2.14 -2.70
C ARG A 103 19.05 -3.55 -2.24
N VAL A 104 19.53 -4.56 -2.98
CA VAL A 104 19.40 -5.96 -2.58
C VAL A 104 20.15 -6.19 -1.27
N ALA A 105 21.43 -5.77 -1.20
CA ALA A 105 22.26 -5.91 -0.01
C ALA A 105 21.70 -5.14 1.19
N GLN A 106 21.19 -3.92 1.00
CA GLN A 106 20.50 -3.15 2.05
C GLN A 106 19.27 -3.88 2.59
N THR A 107 18.48 -4.50 1.69
CA THR A 107 17.28 -5.26 2.10
C THR A 107 17.67 -6.49 2.88
N GLU A 108 18.67 -7.24 2.44
CA GLU A 108 19.20 -8.39 3.17
C GLU A 108 19.70 -7.99 4.56
N HIS A 109 20.47 -6.89 4.64
CA HIS A 109 20.93 -6.35 5.93
C HIS A 109 19.77 -5.97 6.85
N TRP A 110 18.74 -5.33 6.30
CA TRP A 110 17.55 -4.95 7.07
C TRP A 110 16.79 -6.16 7.61
N LEU A 111 16.60 -7.19 6.77
CA LEU A 111 15.96 -8.45 7.16
C LEU A 111 16.78 -9.21 8.20
N MET A 112 18.12 -9.20 8.11
CA MET A 112 18.99 -9.82 9.11
C MET A 112 18.94 -9.06 10.43
N LYS A 113 18.94 -7.72 10.40
CA LYS A 113 18.97 -6.87 11.60
C LYS A 113 17.67 -6.92 12.40
N TYR A 114 16.52 -6.86 11.75
CA TYR A 114 15.21 -6.75 12.40
C TYR A 114 14.41 -8.04 12.37
N GLY A 115 14.83 -9.02 11.59
CA GLY A 115 14.08 -10.21 11.27
C GLY A 115 12.95 -9.93 10.26
N LEU A 116 12.56 -10.95 9.52
CA LEU A 116 11.60 -10.84 8.41
C LEU A 116 10.27 -10.17 8.82
N GLY A 117 9.72 -10.59 9.97
CA GLY A 117 8.41 -10.10 10.40
C GLY A 117 8.40 -8.60 10.70
N LYS A 118 9.32 -8.15 11.56
CA LYS A 118 9.42 -6.73 11.94
C LYS A 118 9.77 -5.87 10.74
N ALA A 119 10.71 -6.31 9.89
CA ALA A 119 11.12 -5.58 8.70
C ALA A 119 9.94 -5.37 7.74
N LEU A 120 9.14 -6.42 7.46
CA LEU A 120 7.98 -6.31 6.58
C LEU A 120 6.87 -5.44 7.17
N ILE A 121 6.57 -5.55 8.47
CA ILE A 121 5.55 -4.69 9.09
C ILE A 121 5.98 -3.22 9.05
N LEU A 122 7.23 -2.92 9.46
CA LEU A 122 7.74 -1.55 9.47
C LEU A 122 7.84 -0.94 8.07
N SER A 123 8.13 -1.74 7.06
CA SER A 123 8.21 -1.27 5.68
C SER A 123 6.92 -0.65 5.17
N HIS A 124 5.75 -1.08 5.66
CA HIS A 124 4.46 -0.52 5.24
C HIS A 124 4.29 0.95 5.61
N PHE A 125 5.00 1.43 6.64
CA PHE A 125 4.95 2.82 7.08
C PHE A 125 5.94 3.74 6.34
N ILE A 126 6.77 3.18 5.48
CA ILE A 126 7.73 3.95 4.67
C ILE A 126 7.39 3.74 3.20
N PRO A 127 6.72 4.70 2.53
CA PRO A 127 6.13 4.51 1.19
C PRO A 127 7.11 3.96 0.15
N PHE A 128 8.32 4.49 0.11
CA PHE A 128 9.35 4.06 -0.83
C PHE A 128 9.86 2.64 -0.55
N VAL A 129 10.05 2.30 0.73
CA VAL A 129 10.53 0.98 1.16
C VAL A 129 9.46 -0.09 0.89
N ARG A 130 8.20 0.23 1.19
CA ARG A 130 7.05 -0.66 0.98
C ARG A 130 7.00 -1.21 -0.45
N THR A 131 7.12 -0.34 -1.44
CA THR A 131 7.02 -0.76 -2.85
C THR A 131 8.23 -1.58 -3.30
N LEU A 132 9.43 -1.24 -2.82
CA LEU A 132 10.66 -1.92 -3.22
C LEU A 132 10.89 -3.24 -2.49
N ILE A 133 10.48 -3.37 -1.23
CA ILE A 133 10.74 -4.56 -0.41
C ILE A 133 10.06 -5.82 -0.97
N ASN A 134 8.90 -5.66 -1.62
CA ASN A 134 8.14 -6.77 -2.17
C ASN A 134 8.95 -7.54 -3.22
N PRO A 135 9.38 -6.93 -4.34
CA PRO A 135 10.20 -7.63 -5.32
C PRO A 135 11.59 -8.00 -4.77
N LEU A 136 12.18 -7.18 -3.89
CA LEU A 136 13.47 -7.49 -3.29
C LEU A 136 13.43 -8.76 -2.45
N CYS A 137 12.39 -8.95 -1.63
CA CYS A 137 12.18 -10.20 -0.90
C CYS A 137 12.05 -11.42 -1.83
N GLY A 138 11.44 -11.22 -3.00
CA GLY A 138 11.38 -12.27 -4.03
C GLY A 138 12.75 -12.63 -4.60
N ILE A 139 13.57 -11.62 -4.90
CA ILE A 139 14.93 -11.79 -5.46
C ILE A 139 15.86 -12.52 -4.51
N ILE A 140 15.85 -12.16 -3.22
CA ILE A 140 16.69 -12.78 -2.18
C ILE A 140 16.17 -14.15 -1.72
N GLY A 141 15.06 -14.64 -2.29
CA GLY A 141 14.56 -15.99 -2.03
C GLY A 141 13.76 -16.15 -0.73
N VAL A 142 13.18 -15.08 -0.20
CA VAL A 142 12.22 -15.19 0.92
C VAL A 142 11.04 -16.05 0.47
N SER A 143 10.71 -17.10 1.25
CA SER A 143 9.62 -18.00 0.87
C SER A 143 8.29 -17.26 0.79
N ALA A 144 7.51 -17.50 -0.26
CA ALA A 144 6.23 -16.84 -0.53
C ALA A 144 5.24 -16.95 0.65
N ARG A 145 5.23 -18.10 1.36
CA ARG A 145 4.37 -18.32 2.53
C ARG A 145 4.75 -17.43 3.72
N ARG A 146 6.05 -17.32 4.04
CA ARG A 146 6.52 -16.46 5.14
C ARG A 146 6.31 -14.99 4.81
N PHE A 147 6.59 -14.60 3.56
CA PHE A 147 6.30 -13.26 3.08
C PHE A 147 4.81 -12.93 3.22
N PHE A 148 3.92 -13.80 2.72
CA PHE A 148 2.47 -13.62 2.78
C PHE A 148 1.96 -13.35 4.20
N ILE A 149 2.37 -14.15 5.19
CA ILE A 149 1.90 -14.02 6.58
C ILE A 149 2.25 -12.63 7.15
N TRP A 150 3.51 -12.23 7.04
CA TRP A 150 3.95 -10.97 7.62
C TRP A 150 3.48 -9.75 6.82
N ASN A 151 3.37 -9.90 5.52
CA ASN A 151 2.80 -8.90 4.64
C ASN A 151 1.31 -8.68 4.92
N LEU A 152 0.53 -9.75 5.14
CA LEU A 152 -0.88 -9.66 5.54
C LEU A 152 -1.04 -8.85 6.83
N VAL A 153 -0.22 -9.14 7.86
CA VAL A 153 -0.25 -8.40 9.13
C VAL A 153 0.10 -6.94 8.91
N GLY A 154 1.17 -6.65 8.17
CA GLY A 154 1.60 -5.28 7.87
C GLY A 154 0.57 -4.49 7.06
N SER A 155 0.03 -5.09 6.01
CA SER A 155 -1.02 -4.49 5.17
C SER A 155 -2.27 -4.18 5.98
N TYR A 156 -2.69 -5.10 6.86
CA TYR A 156 -3.86 -4.90 7.72
C TYR A 156 -3.66 -3.72 8.67
N ILE A 157 -2.55 -3.68 9.41
CA ILE A 157 -2.25 -2.59 10.35
C ILE A 157 -2.19 -1.24 9.63
N TRP A 158 -1.51 -1.19 8.49
CA TRP A 158 -1.34 0.03 7.71
C TRP A 158 -2.66 0.54 7.13
N THR A 159 -3.41 -0.30 6.39
CA THR A 159 -4.65 0.12 5.71
C THR A 159 -5.75 0.45 6.69
N VAL A 160 -5.98 -0.40 7.70
CA VAL A 160 -7.00 -0.15 8.74
C VAL A 160 -6.64 1.08 9.56
N GLY A 161 -5.35 1.27 9.87
CA GLY A 161 -4.89 2.45 10.61
C GLY A 161 -5.20 3.75 9.87
N LEU A 162 -4.85 3.85 8.58
CA LEU A 162 -5.08 5.05 7.78
C LEU A 162 -6.57 5.30 7.50
N ILE A 163 -7.33 4.26 7.14
CA ILE A 163 -8.78 4.38 6.90
C ILE A 163 -9.48 4.82 8.17
N SER A 164 -9.16 4.22 9.33
CA SER A 164 -9.77 4.58 10.60
C SER A 164 -9.41 5.99 11.04
N ALA A 165 -8.17 6.42 10.84
CA ALA A 165 -7.73 7.78 11.13
C ALA A 165 -8.50 8.81 10.29
N GLY A 166 -8.65 8.55 8.97
CA GLY A 166 -9.46 9.37 8.08
C GLY A 166 -10.93 9.42 8.47
N TYR A 167 -11.52 8.27 8.79
CA TYR A 167 -12.90 8.15 9.24
C TYR A 167 -13.17 8.97 10.51
N LEU A 168 -12.34 8.81 11.53
CA LEU A 168 -12.48 9.53 12.81
C LEU A 168 -12.30 11.04 12.62
N LEU A 169 -11.40 11.47 11.74
CA LEU A 169 -11.28 12.89 11.43
C LEU A 169 -12.53 13.42 10.75
N GLY A 170 -13.08 12.68 9.77
CA GLY A 170 -14.31 13.05 9.08
C GLY A 170 -15.50 13.20 10.04
N GLU A 171 -15.66 12.26 10.98
CA GLU A 171 -16.73 12.34 12.01
C GLU A 171 -16.57 13.57 12.94
N ARG A 172 -15.33 13.89 13.31
CA ARG A 172 -15.06 15.09 14.14
C ARG A 172 -15.38 16.40 13.40
N LEU A 173 -15.09 16.47 12.12
CA LEU A 173 -15.40 17.66 11.31
C LEU A 173 -16.90 17.90 11.22
N LYS A 174 -17.70 16.84 11.13
CA LYS A 174 -19.18 16.94 11.16
C LYS A 174 -19.68 17.60 12.46
N GLY A 175 -19.18 17.16 13.61
CA GLY A 175 -19.56 17.71 14.91
C GLY A 175 -19.07 19.12 15.22
N SER A 176 -18.25 19.72 14.33
CA SER A 176 -17.78 21.12 14.47
C SER A 176 -18.56 22.10 13.59
N VAL A 177 -19.44 21.61 12.70
CA VAL A 177 -20.23 22.41 11.76
C VAL A 177 -21.69 22.56 12.26
N ASP A 178 -22.12 21.68 13.18
CA ASP A 178 -23.39 21.79 13.91
C ASP A 178 -23.22 22.66 15.19
#